data_746e2861d32e636f2174491be01ab29b
#
_entry.id   746e2861d32e636f2174491be01ab29b
#
_cell.length_a   1.000
_cell.length_b   1.000
_cell.length_c   1.000
_cell.angle_alpha   90.00
_cell.angle_beta   90.00
_cell.angle_gamma   90.00
#
_symmetry.space_group_name_H-M   'P 1'
#
loop_
_entity.id
_entity.type
_entity.pdbx_description
1 polymer ?
#
loop_
_entity_poly.entity_id
_entity_poly.type
_entity_poly.pdbx_seq_one_letter_code
_entity_poly.pdbx_strand_id
1 'polypeptide(L)'
;STTAEAGRRGARVITIGSGGSDLEKLSDSISGAVHFAIDAKGRSPRSSLWTHATPLLMVANAIGIAHIDEKEFDLAADLMDELSVANGPSVSLGENSAKALALSCAGSLPMVWGTGMIGATAAGRFMAQLAENAKIPAAHGELPEVGHNQIVTFDGVLAGAAPARDIFADNDGALDRRTHLYILRDTNEHPAVEKRIGIVSQIASDRSVPVTLIQACAGHPISRLASLIVPTDWASVYAGLALGIDPSQISTINQLKAGLLS
;
A
#
# COMPACT_ATOMS: atom_id res chain seq x y z
N SER A 1 9.97 -22.30 12.05
CA SER A 1 9.87 -20.89 11.63
C SER A 1 11.24 -20.34 11.26
N THR A 2 11.28 -19.26 10.51
CA THR A 2 12.51 -18.57 10.10
C THR A 2 13.32 -18.13 11.32
N THR A 3 12.65 -17.63 12.36
CA THR A 3 13.28 -17.20 13.62
C THR A 3 14.03 -18.34 14.32
N ALA A 4 13.39 -19.52 14.45
CA ALA A 4 14.02 -20.69 15.04
C ALA A 4 15.26 -21.14 14.25
N GLU A 5 15.18 -21.14 12.92
CA GLU A 5 16.29 -21.53 12.06
C GLU A 5 17.45 -20.52 12.12
N ALA A 6 17.15 -19.23 12.20
CA ALA A 6 18.16 -18.19 12.39
C ALA A 6 18.92 -18.40 13.71
N GLY A 7 18.21 -18.67 14.82
CA GLY A 7 18.81 -18.97 16.10
C GLY A 7 19.68 -20.25 16.05
N ARG A 8 19.18 -21.32 15.43
CA ARG A 8 19.94 -22.58 15.25
C ARG A 8 21.24 -22.36 14.48
N ARG A 9 21.26 -21.42 13.53
CA ARG A 9 22.48 -21.06 12.75
C ARG A 9 23.41 -20.10 13.48
N GLY A 10 23.09 -19.69 14.69
CA GLY A 10 23.90 -18.75 15.47
C GLY A 10 23.77 -17.29 15.02
N ALA A 11 22.74 -16.95 14.28
CA ALA A 11 22.48 -15.56 13.93
C ALA A 11 22.02 -14.77 15.17
N ARG A 12 22.35 -13.49 15.23
CA ARG A 12 21.70 -12.57 16.17
C ARG A 12 20.23 -12.41 15.78
N VAL A 13 19.35 -12.69 16.71
CA VAL A 13 17.89 -12.63 16.49
C VAL A 13 17.32 -11.46 17.25
N ILE A 14 16.64 -10.58 16.53
CA ILE A 14 15.83 -9.50 17.10
C ILE A 14 14.42 -9.67 16.55
N THR A 15 13.44 -9.69 17.45
CA THR A 15 12.04 -9.83 17.08
C THR A 15 11.23 -8.65 17.59
N ILE A 16 10.18 -8.28 16.86
CA ILE A 16 9.27 -7.19 17.20
C ILE A 16 7.85 -7.73 17.06
N GLY A 17 7.05 -7.61 18.09
CA GLY A 17 5.68 -8.13 18.07
C GLY A 17 4.95 -7.91 19.39
N SER A 18 3.73 -8.41 19.47
CA SER A 18 2.93 -8.29 20.70
C SER A 18 3.57 -9.06 21.87
N GLY A 19 3.52 -8.46 23.05
CA GLY A 19 3.90 -9.14 24.28
C GLY A 19 3.03 -10.37 24.54
N GLY A 20 3.61 -11.41 25.14
CA GLY A 20 2.95 -12.68 25.40
C GLY A 20 2.75 -13.58 24.17
N SER A 21 3.21 -13.15 23.00
CA SER A 21 3.05 -13.87 21.73
C SER A 21 3.96 -15.12 21.64
N ASP A 22 3.60 -16.05 20.74
CA ASP A 22 4.46 -17.20 20.45
C ASP A 22 5.80 -16.78 19.83
N LEU A 23 5.88 -15.60 19.20
CA LEU A 23 7.13 -15.03 18.71
C LEU A 23 8.04 -14.61 19.86
N GLU A 24 7.51 -14.01 20.92
CA GLU A 24 8.27 -13.68 22.13
C GLU A 24 8.79 -14.94 22.82
N LYS A 25 7.90 -15.92 23.09
CA LYS A 25 8.29 -17.20 23.68
C LYS A 25 9.40 -17.90 22.89
N LEU A 26 9.30 -17.87 21.56
CA LEU A 26 10.32 -18.41 20.68
C LEU A 26 11.62 -17.63 20.80
N SER A 27 11.56 -16.30 20.84
CA SER A 27 12.73 -15.43 21.03
C SER A 27 13.43 -15.74 22.34
N ASP A 28 12.68 -15.87 23.44
CA ASP A 28 13.20 -16.20 24.78
C ASP A 28 13.92 -17.57 24.82
N SER A 29 13.54 -18.49 23.95
CA SER A 29 14.19 -19.80 23.83
C SER A 29 15.53 -19.76 23.07
N ILE A 30 15.88 -18.65 22.45
CA ILE A 30 17.10 -18.49 21.65
C ILE A 30 18.12 -17.68 22.44
N SER A 31 19.28 -18.24 22.70
CA SER A 31 20.36 -17.57 23.46
C SER A 31 20.80 -16.27 22.78
N GLY A 32 20.74 -15.17 23.53
CA GLY A 32 21.13 -13.84 23.05
C GLY A 32 20.14 -13.17 22.09
N ALA A 33 18.94 -13.74 21.88
CA ALA A 33 17.88 -13.06 21.16
C ALA A 33 17.25 -11.96 22.03
N VAL A 34 16.68 -10.96 21.37
CA VAL A 34 15.96 -9.84 22.01
C VAL A 34 14.59 -9.70 21.39
N HIS A 35 13.56 -9.62 22.21
CA HIS A 35 12.19 -9.30 21.78
C HIS A 35 11.81 -7.88 22.21
N PHE A 36 11.36 -7.09 21.25
CA PHE A 36 10.75 -5.79 21.51
C PHE A 36 9.23 -5.95 21.48
N ALA A 37 8.63 -5.95 22.65
CA ALA A 37 7.18 -5.99 22.79
C ALA A 37 6.57 -4.65 22.36
N ILE A 38 5.57 -4.70 21.47
CA ILE A 38 4.80 -3.55 21.03
C ILE A 38 3.33 -3.72 21.41
N ASP A 39 2.67 -2.61 21.75
CA ASP A 39 1.24 -2.58 21.99
C ASP A 39 0.53 -2.03 20.74
N ALA A 40 -0.03 -2.91 19.95
CA ALA A 40 -0.85 -2.53 18.80
C ALA A 40 -2.26 -2.05 19.20
N LYS A 41 -2.59 -1.97 20.50
CA LYS A 41 -3.89 -1.52 21.06
C LYS A 41 -5.09 -2.21 20.38
N GLY A 42 -4.97 -3.51 20.13
CA GLY A 42 -6.02 -4.30 19.47
C GLY A 42 -6.22 -4.00 17.99
N ARG A 43 -5.38 -3.16 17.37
CA ARG A 43 -5.46 -2.87 15.93
C ARG A 43 -5.05 -4.08 15.11
N SER A 44 -5.70 -4.25 13.96
CA SER A 44 -5.32 -5.27 12.99
C SER A 44 -3.94 -4.95 12.36
N PRO A 45 -3.20 -5.95 11.84
CA PRO A 45 -1.90 -5.75 11.21
C PRO A 45 -1.89 -4.66 10.12
N ARG A 46 -2.97 -4.59 9.31
CA ARG A 46 -3.12 -3.58 8.25
C ARG A 46 -3.11 -2.13 8.76
N SER A 47 -3.56 -1.91 10.01
CA SER A 47 -3.63 -0.58 10.63
C SER A 47 -2.51 -0.34 11.64
N SER A 48 -1.50 -1.19 11.70
CA SER A 48 -0.38 -1.12 12.66
C SER A 48 1.00 -1.08 11.97
N LEU A 49 1.07 -0.69 10.69
CA LEU A 49 2.33 -0.65 9.93
C LEU A 49 3.42 0.11 10.70
N TRP A 50 3.15 1.36 11.07
CA TRP A 50 4.14 2.22 11.70
C TRP A 50 4.50 1.75 13.11
N THR A 51 3.58 1.10 13.83
CA THR A 51 3.85 0.48 15.13
C THR A 51 4.93 -0.61 15.03
N HIS A 52 5.03 -1.31 13.88
CA HIS A 52 6.03 -2.33 13.64
C HIS A 52 7.28 -1.77 12.93
N ALA A 53 7.08 -0.87 11.96
CA ALA A 53 8.16 -0.35 11.14
C ALA A 53 9.09 0.57 11.94
N THR A 54 8.55 1.45 12.79
CA THR A 54 9.37 2.40 13.55
C THR A 54 10.41 1.72 14.45
N PRO A 55 10.05 0.75 15.34
CA PRO A 55 11.06 0.08 16.14
C PRO A 55 12.04 -0.74 15.29
N LEU A 56 11.61 -1.30 14.14
CA LEU A 56 12.51 -1.99 13.23
C LEU A 56 13.56 -1.04 12.64
N LEU A 57 13.14 0.16 12.23
CA LEU A 57 14.06 1.20 11.73
C LEU A 57 15.01 1.70 12.82
N MET A 58 14.49 1.87 14.06
CA MET A 58 15.34 2.25 15.22
C MET A 58 16.39 1.18 15.51
N VAL A 59 16.01 -0.10 15.47
CA VAL A 59 16.95 -1.21 15.61
C VAL A 59 18.00 -1.19 14.49
N ALA A 60 17.57 -1.06 13.23
CA ALA A 60 18.48 -0.99 12.09
C ALA A 60 19.49 0.17 12.23
N ASN A 61 19.03 1.32 12.74
CA ASN A 61 19.88 2.46 13.05
C ASN A 61 20.87 2.15 14.18
N ALA A 62 20.38 1.57 15.28
CA ALA A 62 21.22 1.25 16.44
C ALA A 62 22.34 0.22 16.14
N ILE A 63 22.12 -0.70 15.21
CA ILE A 63 23.12 -1.70 14.79
C ILE A 63 23.93 -1.28 13.55
N GLY A 64 23.76 -0.04 13.08
CA GLY A 64 24.54 0.55 11.99
C GLY A 64 24.19 0.10 10.57
N ILE A 65 23.02 -0.55 10.37
CA ILE A 65 22.50 -0.92 9.04
C ILE A 65 21.87 0.30 8.35
N ALA A 66 21.24 1.18 9.12
CA ALA A 66 20.69 2.45 8.64
C ALA A 66 21.34 3.63 9.36
N HIS A 67 21.27 4.81 8.74
CA HIS A 67 21.68 6.06 9.36
C HIS A 67 20.48 7.02 9.29
N ILE A 68 19.75 7.09 10.40
CA ILE A 68 18.51 7.88 10.51
C ILE A 68 18.65 8.80 11.72
N ASP A 69 18.70 10.08 11.48
CA ASP A 69 18.69 11.08 12.55
C ASP A 69 17.33 11.08 13.25
N GLU A 70 17.30 11.31 14.57
CA GLU A 70 16.07 11.36 15.37
C GLU A 70 15.04 12.34 14.77
N LYS A 71 15.50 13.52 14.34
CA LYS A 71 14.66 14.51 13.66
C LYS A 71 13.91 14.01 12.43
N GLU A 72 14.42 12.98 11.73
CA GLU A 72 13.77 12.44 10.54
C GLU A 72 12.52 11.58 10.91
N PHE A 73 12.55 10.99 12.11
CA PHE A 73 11.35 10.34 12.65
C PHE A 73 10.29 11.37 13.04
N ASP A 74 10.69 12.47 13.70
CA ASP A 74 9.80 13.55 14.09
C ASP A 74 9.17 14.20 12.84
N LEU A 75 9.98 14.57 11.85
CA LEU A 75 9.50 15.14 10.59
C LEU A 75 8.54 14.19 9.85
N ALA A 76 8.78 12.89 9.87
CA ALA A 76 7.87 11.93 9.27
C ALA A 76 6.56 11.80 10.06
N ALA A 77 6.62 11.89 11.39
CA ALA A 77 5.42 11.86 12.25
C ALA A 77 4.56 13.09 12.04
N ASP A 78 5.16 14.28 12.05
CA ASP A 78 4.47 15.56 11.79
C ASP A 78 3.80 15.54 10.41
N LEU A 79 4.51 15.08 9.39
CA LEU A 79 3.96 14.91 8.03
C LEU A 79 2.77 13.95 8.01
N MET A 80 2.85 12.83 8.73
CA MET A 80 1.73 11.87 8.79
C MET A 80 0.49 12.50 9.46
N ASP A 81 0.69 13.30 10.48
CA ASP A 81 -0.39 14.03 11.16
C ASP A 81 -1.02 15.08 10.24
N GLU A 82 -0.21 15.89 9.55
CA GLU A 82 -0.68 16.87 8.55
C GLU A 82 -1.49 16.19 7.44
N LEU A 83 -0.98 15.11 6.86
CA LEU A 83 -1.67 14.35 5.82
C LEU A 83 -2.94 13.69 6.33
N SER A 84 -2.96 13.22 7.59
CA SER A 84 -4.15 12.64 8.20
C SER A 84 -5.24 13.69 8.42
N VAL A 85 -4.88 14.90 8.78
CA VAL A 85 -5.81 16.04 8.88
C VAL A 85 -6.35 16.39 7.50
N ALA A 86 -5.48 16.55 6.50
CA ALA A 86 -5.85 16.93 5.13
C ALA A 86 -6.75 15.88 4.43
N ASN A 87 -6.62 14.61 4.79
CA ASN A 87 -7.42 13.52 4.25
C ASN A 87 -8.52 13.04 5.21
N GLY A 88 -8.75 13.75 6.31
CA GLY A 88 -9.72 13.39 7.33
C GLY A 88 -11.18 13.42 6.84
N PRO A 89 -12.11 12.78 7.57
CA PRO A 89 -13.49 12.62 7.12
C PRO A 89 -14.27 13.93 7.02
N SER A 90 -13.91 14.96 7.78
CA SER A 90 -14.54 16.28 7.76
C SER A 90 -14.15 17.16 6.56
N VAL A 91 -13.03 16.83 5.88
CA VAL A 91 -12.57 17.58 4.70
C VAL A 91 -13.48 17.28 3.51
N SER A 92 -13.89 18.32 2.79
CA SER A 92 -14.81 18.18 1.64
C SER A 92 -14.23 17.33 0.51
N LEU A 93 -15.07 16.73 -0.33
CA LEU A 93 -14.62 15.91 -1.46
C LEU A 93 -13.68 16.67 -2.40
N GLY A 94 -13.96 17.96 -2.65
CA GLY A 94 -13.16 18.76 -3.57
C GLY A 94 -11.76 19.11 -3.05
N GLU A 95 -11.53 18.98 -1.74
CA GLU A 95 -10.27 19.32 -1.07
C GLU A 95 -9.53 18.08 -0.54
N ASN A 96 -10.17 16.91 -0.59
CA ASN A 96 -9.67 15.67 -0.03
C ASN A 96 -9.19 14.72 -1.13
N SER A 97 -7.89 14.66 -1.34
CA SER A 97 -7.28 13.83 -2.39
C SER A 97 -7.55 12.34 -2.21
N ALA A 98 -7.61 11.85 -0.97
CA ALA A 98 -7.91 10.45 -0.70
C ALA A 98 -9.36 10.07 -1.04
N LYS A 99 -10.32 10.98 -0.83
CA LYS A 99 -11.72 10.74 -1.26
C LYS A 99 -11.85 10.70 -2.78
N ALA A 100 -11.15 11.61 -3.49
CA ALA A 100 -11.12 11.61 -4.96
C ALA A 100 -10.49 10.31 -5.50
N LEU A 101 -9.36 9.90 -4.93
CA LEU A 101 -8.68 8.64 -5.26
C LEU A 101 -9.58 7.42 -4.98
N ALA A 102 -10.30 7.43 -3.87
CA ALA A 102 -11.23 6.37 -3.49
C ALA A 102 -12.35 6.15 -4.51
N LEU A 103 -12.98 7.24 -4.96
CA LEU A 103 -14.04 7.18 -5.97
C LEU A 103 -13.53 6.61 -7.29
N SER A 104 -12.33 7.01 -7.70
CA SER A 104 -11.68 6.49 -8.89
C SER A 104 -11.39 4.98 -8.77
N CYS A 105 -10.88 4.51 -7.61
CA CYS A 105 -10.67 3.09 -7.35
C CYS A 105 -11.98 2.29 -7.28
N ALA A 106 -13.01 2.84 -6.65
CA ALA A 106 -14.31 2.18 -6.53
C ALA A 106 -14.99 1.96 -7.90
N GLY A 107 -14.73 2.84 -8.86
CA GLY A 107 -15.29 2.78 -10.22
C GLY A 107 -14.43 2.02 -11.24
N SER A 108 -13.26 1.47 -10.87
CA SER A 108 -12.32 0.90 -11.82
C SER A 108 -11.79 -0.48 -11.42
N LEU A 109 -10.94 -1.04 -12.28
CA LEU A 109 -10.01 -2.13 -11.98
C LEU A 109 -8.62 -1.52 -11.76
N PRO A 110 -8.18 -1.34 -10.51
CA PRO A 110 -6.93 -0.67 -10.23
C PRO A 110 -5.72 -1.48 -10.68
N MET A 111 -4.83 -0.84 -11.42
CA MET A 111 -3.48 -1.31 -11.68
C MET A 111 -2.52 -0.33 -11.01
N VAL A 112 -1.79 -0.78 -10.01
CA VAL A 112 -1.00 0.08 -9.12
C VAL A 112 0.48 -0.17 -9.35
N TRP A 113 1.17 0.73 -10.02
CA TRP A 113 2.60 0.64 -10.26
C TRP A 113 3.38 1.57 -9.34
N GLY A 114 4.56 1.15 -8.93
CA GLY A 114 5.46 1.97 -8.15
C GLY A 114 6.79 2.21 -8.84
N THR A 115 7.48 3.29 -8.48
CA THR A 115 8.83 3.57 -8.96
C THR A 115 9.84 3.44 -7.84
N GLY A 116 10.95 2.77 -8.13
CA GLY A 116 11.97 2.49 -7.13
C GLY A 116 11.42 1.79 -5.89
N MET A 117 12.26 1.56 -4.90
CA MET A 117 11.89 0.81 -3.70
C MET A 117 10.75 1.47 -2.91
N ILE A 118 10.73 2.79 -2.79
CA ILE A 118 9.73 3.53 -2.02
C ILE A 118 8.35 3.44 -2.70
N GLY A 119 8.28 3.78 -4.00
CA GLY A 119 7.04 3.71 -4.75
C GLY A 119 6.51 2.28 -4.88
N ALA A 120 7.39 1.30 -5.12
CA ALA A 120 7.01 -0.11 -5.22
C ALA A 120 6.45 -0.66 -3.89
N THR A 121 7.07 -0.30 -2.76
CA THR A 121 6.58 -0.67 -1.42
C THR A 121 5.20 -0.07 -1.15
N ALA A 122 5.02 1.22 -1.46
CA ALA A 122 3.73 1.89 -1.29
C ALA A 122 2.66 1.31 -2.23
N ALA A 123 3.01 0.97 -3.47
CA ALA A 123 2.10 0.34 -4.44
C ALA A 123 1.62 -1.04 -3.97
N GLY A 124 2.53 -1.88 -3.48
CA GLY A 124 2.19 -3.18 -2.92
C GLY A 124 1.28 -3.05 -1.69
N ARG A 125 1.54 -2.06 -0.82
CA ARG A 125 0.65 -1.78 0.30
C ARG A 125 -0.72 -1.30 -0.16
N PHE A 126 -0.78 -0.36 -1.09
CA PHE A 126 -2.07 0.15 -1.58
C PHE A 126 -2.94 -0.95 -2.19
N MET A 127 -2.35 -1.84 -3.00
CA MET A 127 -3.04 -3.03 -3.51
C MET A 127 -3.61 -3.89 -2.37
N ALA A 128 -2.82 -4.18 -1.33
CA ALA A 128 -3.26 -4.98 -0.20
C ALA A 128 -4.38 -4.26 0.61
N GLN A 129 -4.26 -2.96 0.83
CA GLN A 129 -5.26 -2.15 1.53
C GLN A 129 -6.58 -2.06 0.74
N LEU A 130 -6.55 -1.94 -0.59
CA LEU A 130 -7.75 -2.02 -1.43
C LEU A 130 -8.45 -3.37 -1.29
N ALA A 131 -7.70 -4.46 -1.27
CA ALA A 131 -8.26 -5.79 -1.07
C ALA A 131 -8.86 -5.96 0.34
N GLU A 132 -8.16 -5.52 1.39
CA GLU A 132 -8.61 -5.70 2.77
C GLU A 132 -9.73 -4.75 3.18
N ASN A 133 -9.67 -3.48 2.80
CA ASN A 133 -10.64 -2.46 3.23
C ASN A 133 -11.83 -2.36 2.27
N ALA A 134 -11.59 -2.37 0.95
CA ALA A 134 -12.62 -2.15 -0.06
C ALA A 134 -13.07 -3.42 -0.79
N LYS A 135 -12.43 -4.57 -0.57
CA LYS A 135 -12.66 -5.84 -1.28
C LYS A 135 -12.49 -5.68 -2.80
N ILE A 136 -11.61 -4.75 -3.20
CA ILE A 136 -11.27 -4.49 -4.60
C ILE A 136 -9.99 -5.26 -4.93
N PRO A 137 -10.01 -6.22 -5.88
CA PRO A 137 -8.78 -6.81 -6.40
C PRO A 137 -8.02 -5.76 -7.22
N ALA A 138 -6.71 -5.70 -7.03
CA ALA A 138 -5.85 -4.80 -7.78
C ALA A 138 -4.58 -5.55 -8.21
N ALA A 139 -4.08 -5.25 -9.42
CA ALA A 139 -2.74 -5.66 -9.82
C ALA A 139 -1.71 -4.66 -9.31
N HIS A 140 -0.50 -5.12 -8.98
CA HIS A 140 0.59 -4.20 -8.67
C HIS A 140 1.90 -4.64 -9.32
N GLY A 141 2.85 -3.73 -9.39
CA GLY A 141 4.20 -4.01 -9.85
C GLY A 141 5.11 -2.80 -9.83
N GLU A 142 6.35 -3.00 -10.24
CA GLU A 142 7.40 -1.97 -10.22
C GLU A 142 7.87 -1.62 -11.62
N LEU A 143 7.98 -0.32 -11.91
CA LEU A 143 8.71 0.15 -13.09
C LEU A 143 10.23 -0.02 -12.84
N PRO A 144 10.99 -0.54 -13.83
CA PRO A 144 10.61 -0.67 -15.24
C PRO A 144 9.93 -2.00 -15.63
N GLU A 145 9.92 -3.03 -14.77
CA GLU A 145 9.56 -4.41 -15.10
C GLU A 145 8.13 -4.53 -15.67
N VAL A 146 7.16 -3.83 -15.08
CA VAL A 146 5.76 -3.85 -15.54
C VAL A 146 5.58 -3.35 -16.98
N GLY A 147 6.53 -2.57 -17.48
CA GLY A 147 6.58 -2.15 -18.89
C GLY A 147 6.91 -3.27 -19.88
N HIS A 148 7.34 -4.46 -19.40
CA HIS A 148 7.63 -5.63 -20.23
C HIS A 148 6.50 -6.66 -20.24
N ASN A 149 5.53 -6.56 -19.32
CA ASN A 149 4.45 -7.54 -19.17
C ASN A 149 3.08 -6.89 -18.95
N GLN A 150 2.87 -6.14 -17.87
CA GLN A 150 1.53 -5.64 -17.53
C GLN A 150 0.99 -4.59 -18.53
N ILE A 151 1.84 -3.82 -19.19
CA ILE A 151 1.42 -2.79 -20.15
C ILE A 151 0.58 -3.34 -21.32
N VAL A 152 0.77 -4.62 -21.69
CA VAL A 152 -0.01 -5.24 -22.78
C VAL A 152 -1.49 -5.40 -22.43
N THR A 153 -1.85 -5.29 -21.14
CA THR A 153 -3.26 -5.30 -20.73
C THR A 153 -4.04 -4.09 -21.24
N PHE A 154 -3.35 -3.00 -21.65
CA PHE A 154 -3.97 -1.83 -22.28
C PHE A 154 -4.50 -2.13 -23.69
N ASP A 155 -4.12 -3.27 -24.29
CA ASP A 155 -4.70 -3.74 -25.57
C ASP A 155 -5.88 -4.71 -25.33
N GLY A 156 -6.21 -5.01 -24.07
CA GLY A 156 -7.20 -6.01 -23.70
C GLY A 156 -8.62 -5.45 -23.54
N VAL A 157 -9.56 -6.36 -23.35
CA VAL A 157 -11.00 -6.07 -23.22
C VAL A 157 -11.39 -5.22 -22.02
N LEU A 158 -10.52 -5.12 -21.02
CA LEU A 158 -10.75 -4.33 -19.80
C LEU A 158 -10.11 -2.93 -19.90
N ALA A 159 -9.40 -2.64 -21.00
CA ALA A 159 -8.82 -1.32 -21.25
C ALA A 159 -9.80 -0.41 -21.98
N GLY A 160 -9.47 0.88 -22.00
CA GLY A 160 -10.15 1.88 -22.79
C GLY A 160 -11.48 2.35 -22.21
N ALA A 161 -12.16 3.18 -23.00
CA ALA A 161 -13.50 3.62 -22.69
C ALA A 161 -14.49 2.44 -22.80
N ALA A 162 -15.49 2.42 -21.92
CA ALA A 162 -16.60 1.50 -22.09
C ALA A 162 -17.20 1.68 -23.49
N PRO A 163 -17.58 0.58 -24.18
CA PRO A 163 -18.32 0.73 -25.43
C PRO A 163 -19.55 1.62 -25.19
N ALA A 164 -19.88 2.44 -26.19
CA ALA A 164 -21.08 3.26 -26.10
C ALA A 164 -22.26 2.35 -25.73
N ARG A 165 -22.89 2.61 -24.59
CA ARG A 165 -24.07 1.84 -24.18
C ARG A 165 -25.17 2.05 -25.21
N ASP A 166 -25.76 0.97 -25.70
CA ASP A 166 -27.03 1.04 -26.38
C ASP A 166 -28.07 1.59 -25.38
N ILE A 167 -28.62 2.75 -25.66
CA ILE A 167 -29.63 3.40 -24.81
C ILE A 167 -30.91 2.56 -24.66
N PHE A 168 -31.10 1.56 -25.50
CA PHE A 168 -32.20 0.62 -25.48
C PHE A 168 -31.85 -0.74 -24.85
N ALA A 169 -30.57 -0.96 -24.51
CA ALA A 169 -30.18 -2.16 -23.78
C ALA A 169 -30.67 -2.09 -22.33
N ASP A 170 -31.24 -3.16 -21.85
CA ASP A 170 -31.57 -3.30 -20.42
C ASP A 170 -30.31 -3.10 -19.57
N ASN A 171 -30.44 -2.26 -18.54
CA ASN A 171 -29.36 -2.06 -17.60
C ASN A 171 -29.31 -3.28 -16.66
N ASP A 172 -28.57 -4.31 -17.05
CA ASP A 172 -28.40 -5.56 -16.28
C ASP A 172 -27.64 -5.38 -14.96
N GLY A 173 -27.29 -4.12 -14.60
CA GLY A 173 -26.55 -3.81 -13.38
C GLY A 173 -25.08 -4.21 -13.42
N ALA A 174 -24.58 -4.71 -14.55
CA ALA A 174 -23.17 -5.04 -14.69
C ALA A 174 -22.31 -3.79 -14.51
N LEU A 175 -21.44 -3.84 -13.51
CA LEU A 175 -20.43 -2.80 -13.32
C LEU A 175 -19.38 -2.93 -14.43
N ASP A 176 -19.47 -2.07 -15.44
CA ASP A 176 -18.47 -2.01 -16.51
C ASP A 176 -17.19 -1.31 -15.98
N ARG A 177 -16.45 -2.05 -15.15
CA ARG A 177 -15.18 -1.55 -14.60
C ARG A 177 -14.07 -1.71 -15.62
N ARG A 178 -13.34 -0.63 -15.84
CA ARG A 178 -12.21 -0.57 -16.75
C ARG A 178 -10.91 -0.34 -15.98
N THR A 179 -9.80 -0.75 -16.59
CA THR A 179 -8.47 -0.52 -16.04
C THR A 179 -8.23 0.96 -15.80
N HIS A 180 -7.72 1.28 -14.62
CA HIS A 180 -7.20 2.60 -14.27
C HIS A 180 -5.79 2.41 -13.72
N LEU A 181 -4.81 3.08 -14.31
CA LEU A 181 -3.42 3.02 -13.88
C LEU A 181 -3.14 4.07 -12.81
N TYR A 182 -2.65 3.63 -11.66
CA TYR A 182 -2.14 4.47 -10.58
C TYR A 182 -0.63 4.28 -10.52
N ILE A 183 0.15 5.37 -10.58
CA ILE A 183 1.60 5.32 -10.47
C ILE A 183 2.03 6.06 -9.21
N LEU A 184 2.55 5.32 -8.24
CA LEU A 184 3.15 5.86 -7.01
C LEU A 184 4.61 6.16 -7.27
N ARG A 185 4.94 7.44 -7.37
CA ARG A 185 6.27 7.92 -7.77
C ARG A 185 7.12 8.29 -6.57
N ASP A 186 8.34 7.79 -6.53
CA ASP A 186 9.35 8.32 -5.64
C ASP A 186 9.90 9.66 -6.19
N THR A 187 10.38 10.54 -5.34
CA THR A 187 11.07 11.77 -5.75
C THR A 187 12.52 11.54 -6.13
N ASN A 188 13.10 10.43 -5.73
CA ASN A 188 14.49 10.07 -6.06
C ASN A 188 14.52 9.00 -7.16
N GLU A 189 13.99 9.35 -8.32
CA GLU A 189 13.91 8.46 -9.49
C GLU A 189 15.11 8.63 -10.42
N HIS A 190 15.55 7.54 -11.05
CA HIS A 190 16.50 7.64 -12.14
C HIS A 190 15.81 8.30 -13.36
N PRO A 191 16.48 9.24 -14.09
CA PRO A 191 15.86 9.96 -15.23
C PRO A 191 15.24 9.06 -16.29
N ALA A 192 15.78 7.85 -16.49
CA ALA A 192 15.19 6.87 -17.41
C ALA A 192 13.81 6.35 -16.95
N VAL A 193 13.51 6.38 -15.65
CA VAL A 193 12.19 5.99 -15.10
C VAL A 193 11.19 7.08 -15.41
N GLU A 194 11.54 8.35 -15.19
CA GLU A 194 10.70 9.50 -15.54
C GLU A 194 10.30 9.49 -17.01
N LYS A 195 11.29 9.28 -17.92
CA LYS A 195 11.03 9.13 -19.34
C LYS A 195 10.05 8.00 -19.65
N ARG A 196 10.19 6.85 -18.97
CA ARG A 196 9.27 5.71 -19.14
C ARG A 196 7.86 6.05 -18.69
N ILE A 197 7.68 6.75 -17.57
CA ILE A 197 6.36 7.18 -17.09
C ILE A 197 5.67 8.05 -18.16
N GLY A 198 6.39 9.00 -18.76
CA GLY A 198 5.86 9.82 -19.86
C GLY A 198 5.39 8.97 -21.04
N ILE A 199 6.19 7.98 -21.46
CA ILE A 199 5.83 7.07 -22.56
C ILE A 199 4.62 6.20 -22.18
N VAL A 200 4.62 5.62 -20.98
CA VAL A 200 3.51 4.78 -20.47
C VAL A 200 2.23 5.60 -20.40
N SER A 201 2.28 6.83 -19.90
CA SER A 201 1.12 7.72 -19.82
C SER A 201 0.56 8.07 -21.19
N GLN A 202 1.44 8.27 -22.19
CA GLN A 202 0.99 8.48 -23.58
C GLN A 202 0.33 7.23 -24.15
N ILE A 203 0.94 6.06 -23.99
CA ILE A 203 0.38 4.76 -24.43
C ILE A 203 -0.99 4.50 -23.78
N ALA A 204 -1.13 4.79 -22.50
CA ALA A 204 -2.39 4.65 -21.78
C ALA A 204 -3.46 5.62 -22.32
N SER A 205 -3.08 6.89 -22.56
CA SER A 205 -3.95 7.91 -23.15
C SER A 205 -4.46 7.50 -24.53
N ASP A 206 -3.58 7.00 -25.41
CA ASP A 206 -3.93 6.55 -26.76
C ASP A 206 -4.95 5.39 -26.75
N ARG A 207 -5.04 4.68 -25.61
CA ARG A 207 -5.96 3.55 -25.37
C ARG A 207 -7.11 3.90 -24.44
N SER A 208 -7.28 5.17 -24.11
CA SER A 208 -8.29 5.66 -23.17
C SER A 208 -8.23 5.01 -21.78
N VAL A 209 -7.04 4.60 -21.35
CA VAL A 209 -6.79 4.12 -19.98
C VAL A 209 -6.45 5.32 -19.11
N PRO A 210 -7.27 5.64 -18.09
CA PRO A 210 -6.96 6.73 -17.17
C PRO A 210 -5.67 6.48 -16.40
N VAL A 211 -4.89 7.54 -16.15
CA VAL A 211 -3.67 7.49 -15.34
C VAL A 211 -3.76 8.50 -14.22
N THR A 212 -3.50 8.05 -12.99
CA THR A 212 -3.35 8.91 -11.81
C THR A 212 -1.92 8.80 -11.28
N LEU A 213 -1.22 9.94 -11.20
CA LEU A 213 0.12 10.01 -10.63
C LEU A 213 0.02 10.44 -9.17
N ILE A 214 0.67 9.71 -8.27
CA ILE A 214 0.76 10.01 -6.84
C ILE A 214 2.24 10.20 -6.52
N GLN A 215 2.64 11.43 -6.26
CA GLN A 215 4.05 11.80 -6.08
C GLN A 215 4.40 11.84 -4.60
N ALA A 216 5.51 11.20 -4.21
CA ALA A 216 6.09 11.36 -2.88
C ALA A 216 6.57 12.80 -2.64
N CYS A 217 6.58 13.23 -1.39
CA CYS A 217 7.25 14.46 -1.00
C CYS A 217 8.77 14.36 -1.19
N ALA A 218 9.45 15.48 -1.13
CA ALA A 218 10.92 15.49 -1.02
C ALA A 218 11.36 15.11 0.41
N GLY A 219 12.63 14.75 0.59
CA GLY A 219 13.23 14.54 1.90
C GLY A 219 13.66 13.11 2.18
N HIS A 220 13.69 12.75 3.46
CA HIS A 220 14.16 11.45 3.92
C HIS A 220 13.26 10.30 3.43
N PRO A 221 13.81 9.09 3.17
CA PRO A 221 13.02 7.94 2.71
C PRO A 221 11.78 7.63 3.55
N ILE A 222 11.82 7.80 4.87
CA ILE A 222 10.66 7.59 5.75
C ILE A 222 9.53 8.57 5.42
N SER A 223 9.84 9.85 5.27
CA SER A 223 8.85 10.89 4.91
C SER A 223 8.29 10.64 3.51
N ARG A 224 9.15 10.29 2.54
CA ARG A 224 8.71 9.96 1.18
C ARG A 224 7.75 8.76 1.18
N LEU A 225 8.06 7.70 1.93
CA LEU A 225 7.19 6.55 2.06
C LEU A 225 5.87 6.91 2.75
N ALA A 226 5.92 7.69 3.84
CA ALA A 226 4.74 8.14 4.58
C ALA A 226 3.80 8.96 3.70
N SER A 227 4.35 9.85 2.86
CA SER A 227 3.55 10.70 1.95
C SER A 227 2.79 9.94 0.87
N LEU A 228 3.25 8.74 0.50
CA LEU A 228 2.52 7.84 -0.40
C LEU A 228 1.51 6.96 0.34
N ILE A 229 1.89 6.48 1.53
CA ILE A 229 1.07 5.52 2.29
C ILE A 229 -0.15 6.19 2.92
N VAL A 230 0.00 7.34 3.57
CA VAL A 230 -1.11 7.95 4.32
C VAL A 230 -2.33 8.24 3.44
N PRO A 231 -2.22 8.96 2.30
CA PRO A 231 -3.37 9.23 1.45
C PRO A 231 -3.94 7.96 0.80
N THR A 232 -3.12 6.97 0.47
CA THR A 232 -3.59 5.71 -0.12
C THR A 232 -4.27 4.80 0.90
N ASP A 233 -3.82 4.78 2.16
CA ASP A 233 -4.52 4.10 3.25
C ASP A 233 -5.91 4.71 3.48
N TRP A 234 -6.02 6.04 3.56
CA TRP A 234 -7.31 6.74 3.63
C TRP A 234 -8.20 6.41 2.43
N ALA A 235 -7.65 6.46 1.22
CA ALA A 235 -8.38 6.15 0.00
C ALA A 235 -8.96 4.74 0.01
N SER A 236 -8.23 3.76 0.50
CA SER A 236 -8.70 2.37 0.57
C SER A 236 -9.92 2.21 1.50
N VAL A 237 -9.95 2.93 2.63
CA VAL A 237 -11.08 2.95 3.55
C VAL A 237 -12.29 3.64 2.90
N TYR A 238 -12.07 4.83 2.33
CA TYR A 238 -13.13 5.56 1.64
C TYR A 238 -13.69 4.79 0.44
N ALA A 239 -12.88 4.04 -0.30
CA ALA A 239 -13.35 3.20 -1.40
C ALA A 239 -14.31 2.09 -0.89
N GLY A 240 -14.00 1.48 0.25
CA GLY A 240 -14.91 0.54 0.90
C GLY A 240 -16.24 1.19 1.26
N LEU A 241 -16.20 2.35 1.91
CA LEU A 241 -17.41 3.10 2.28
C LEU A 241 -18.22 3.53 1.06
N ALA A 242 -17.57 3.99 -0.02
CA ALA A 242 -18.24 4.37 -1.26
C ALA A 242 -18.96 3.19 -1.94
N LEU A 243 -18.49 1.97 -1.71
CA LEU A 243 -19.12 0.73 -2.19
C LEU A 243 -20.15 0.14 -1.21
N GLY A 244 -20.41 0.80 -0.08
CA GLY A 244 -21.28 0.29 0.97
C GLY A 244 -20.70 -0.90 1.74
N ILE A 245 -19.40 -1.09 1.70
CA ILE A 245 -18.68 -2.17 2.37
C ILE A 245 -18.14 -1.66 3.71
N ASP A 246 -18.33 -2.44 4.78
CA ASP A 246 -17.65 -2.20 6.06
C ASP A 246 -16.16 -2.56 5.94
N PRO A 247 -15.23 -1.59 5.99
CA PRO A 247 -13.80 -1.86 5.87
C PRO A 247 -13.26 -2.76 6.99
N SER A 248 -13.92 -2.81 8.15
CA SER A 248 -13.46 -3.59 9.30
C SER A 248 -13.64 -5.11 9.13
N GLN A 249 -14.56 -5.53 8.29
CA GLN A 249 -14.91 -6.95 8.08
C GLN A 249 -13.79 -7.73 7.40
N ILE A 250 -13.37 -8.83 8.05
CA ILE A 250 -12.33 -9.77 7.56
C ILE A 250 -12.76 -11.23 7.74
N SER A 251 -14.03 -11.52 7.56
CA SER A 251 -14.62 -12.85 7.81
C SER A 251 -13.90 -13.97 7.05
N THR A 252 -13.54 -13.75 5.78
CA THR A 252 -12.82 -14.73 4.96
C THR A 252 -11.41 -15.02 5.51
N ILE A 253 -10.71 -14.01 6.00
CA ILE A 253 -9.40 -14.21 6.65
C ILE A 253 -9.56 -15.02 7.93
N ASN A 254 -10.62 -14.75 8.71
CA ASN A 254 -10.89 -15.49 9.95
C ASN A 254 -11.26 -16.96 9.65
N GLN A 255 -12.04 -17.22 8.59
CA GLN A 255 -12.35 -18.58 8.14
C GLN A 255 -11.07 -19.34 7.72
N LEU A 256 -10.19 -18.70 6.94
CA LEU A 256 -8.91 -19.30 6.56
C LEU A 256 -8.08 -19.67 7.79
N LYS A 257 -7.95 -18.74 8.76
CA LYS A 257 -7.18 -18.99 9.99
C LYS A 257 -7.78 -20.12 10.83
N ALA A 258 -9.11 -20.18 10.94
CA ALA A 258 -9.78 -21.28 11.66
C ALA A 258 -9.53 -22.64 11.01
N GLY A 259 -9.55 -22.71 9.68
CA GLY A 259 -9.26 -23.94 8.95
C GLY A 259 -7.79 -24.40 9.04
N LEU A 260 -6.86 -23.51 9.38
CA LEU A 260 -5.45 -23.89 9.60
C LEU A 260 -5.20 -24.45 11.01
N LEU A 261 -6.16 -24.30 11.93
CA LEU A 261 -6.08 -24.77 13.30
C LEU A 261 -6.84 -26.09 13.52
N SER A 262 -7.63 -26.51 12.54
CA SER A 262 -8.37 -27.78 12.51
C SER A 262 -7.52 -28.89 11.88
#